data_23621391264396bf10ab2288e9c9790a
#
_entry.id   23621391264396bf10ab2288e9c9790a
#
_cell.length_a   1.000
_cell.length_b   1.000
_cell.length_c   1.000
_cell.angle_alpha   90.00
_cell.angle_beta   90.00
_cell.angle_gamma   90.00
#
_symmetry.space_group_name_H-M   'P 1'
#
loop_
_entity.id
_entity.type
_entity.pdbx_description
1 polymer ?
#
loop_
_entity_poly.entity_id
_entity_poly.type
_entity_poly.pdbx_seq_one_letter_code
_entity_poly.pdbx_strand_id
1 'polypeptide(L)'
;KTIGDKALLEYARKLDNFTGNSIKVSEEELQDSVTKVPKELKQAIRVSADNILKFHKKQFPKNYVVETSKGVLCGRKYEPNENVGLYIPGGSAVLISTILMLVIPAKIAGCKRIVLCSPCKGEKLSNELLFTAHYFGIEEIYKVGGAHAIAMLAYGTKSIKKVDKIFGPGNQYVTAAKSLISIDPNGCPIDMPAGPSEL
;
A
#
# COMPACT_ATOMS: atom_id res chain seq x y z
N LYS A 1 -8.86 -5.12 -18.54
CA LYS A 1 -9.15 -3.68 -18.75
C LYS A 1 -10.64 -3.39 -19.06
N THR A 2 -11.31 -4.22 -19.83
CA THR A 2 -12.66 -3.95 -20.36
C THR A 2 -13.80 -4.08 -19.35
N ILE A 3 -13.63 -4.82 -18.25
CA ILE A 3 -14.69 -5.12 -17.26
C ILE A 3 -14.47 -4.33 -15.95
N GLY A 4 -13.29 -3.75 -15.77
CA GLY A 4 -12.93 -2.80 -14.72
C GLY A 4 -13.52 -3.08 -13.34
N ASP A 5 -14.29 -2.13 -12.81
CA ASP A 5 -14.85 -2.19 -11.46
C ASP A 5 -15.74 -3.41 -11.21
N LYS A 6 -16.52 -3.84 -12.23
CA LYS A 6 -17.38 -5.02 -12.13
C LYS A 6 -16.55 -6.29 -11.95
N ALA A 7 -15.47 -6.45 -12.71
CA ALA A 7 -14.59 -7.60 -12.57
C ALA A 7 -13.89 -7.63 -11.18
N LEU A 8 -13.48 -6.48 -10.66
CA LEU A 8 -12.91 -6.41 -9.31
C LEU A 8 -13.87 -6.94 -8.26
N LEU A 9 -15.13 -6.51 -8.31
CA LEU A 9 -16.16 -6.97 -7.38
C LEU A 9 -16.44 -8.48 -7.53
N GLU A 10 -16.49 -8.98 -8.77
CA GLU A 10 -16.65 -10.42 -9.05
C GLU A 10 -15.49 -11.26 -8.51
N TYR A 11 -14.24 -10.82 -8.74
CA TYR A 11 -13.06 -11.51 -8.22
C TYR A 11 -12.96 -11.42 -6.69
N ALA A 12 -13.26 -10.28 -6.09
CA ALA A 12 -13.30 -10.13 -4.63
C ALA A 12 -14.31 -11.11 -4.00
N ARG A 13 -15.50 -11.24 -4.61
CA ARG A 13 -16.52 -12.23 -4.17
C ARG A 13 -16.04 -13.66 -4.32
N LYS A 14 -15.43 -13.99 -5.46
CA LYS A 14 -15.03 -15.37 -5.79
C LYS A 14 -13.80 -15.83 -5.02
N LEU A 15 -12.81 -14.95 -4.81
CA LEU A 15 -11.49 -15.31 -4.31
C LEU A 15 -11.25 -14.87 -2.85
N ASP A 16 -11.82 -13.75 -2.43
CA ASP A 16 -11.66 -13.21 -1.08
C ASP A 16 -12.86 -13.49 -0.16
N ASN A 17 -13.91 -14.14 -0.68
CA ASN A 17 -15.19 -14.34 0.02
C ASN A 17 -15.81 -12.99 0.47
N PHE A 18 -15.65 -11.95 -0.32
CA PHE A 18 -16.25 -10.66 -0.09
C PHE A 18 -17.76 -10.70 -0.30
N THR A 19 -18.54 -10.20 0.64
CA THR A 19 -20.02 -10.22 0.58
C THR A 19 -20.63 -8.82 0.40
N GLY A 20 -19.82 -7.78 0.48
CA GLY A 20 -20.27 -6.39 0.39
C GLY A 20 -20.61 -5.93 -1.03
N ASN A 21 -21.16 -4.72 -1.12
CA ASN A 21 -21.52 -4.07 -2.38
C ASN A 21 -20.48 -3.07 -2.87
N SER A 22 -19.60 -2.58 -1.99
CA SER A 22 -18.52 -1.65 -2.32
C SER A 22 -17.17 -2.17 -1.83
N ILE A 23 -16.22 -2.26 -2.74
CA ILE A 23 -14.83 -2.60 -2.39
C ILE A 23 -14.08 -1.42 -1.75
N LYS A 24 -14.55 -0.19 -1.91
CA LYS A 24 -13.96 0.98 -1.26
C LYS A 24 -14.44 1.07 0.18
N VAL A 25 -13.53 1.32 1.09
CA VAL A 25 -13.85 1.62 2.49
C VAL A 25 -14.53 2.98 2.56
N SER A 26 -15.60 3.08 3.33
CA SER A 26 -16.31 4.34 3.54
C SER A 26 -15.64 5.16 4.65
N GLU A 27 -15.91 6.46 4.67
CA GLU A 27 -15.46 7.34 5.74
C GLU A 27 -16.06 6.92 7.09
N GLU A 28 -17.30 6.46 7.10
CA GLU A 28 -17.96 5.93 8.29
C GLU A 28 -17.23 4.71 8.87
N GLU A 29 -16.81 3.76 8.02
CA GLU A 29 -16.02 2.60 8.45
C GLU A 29 -14.68 3.03 9.10
N LEU A 30 -14.04 4.07 8.55
CA LEU A 30 -12.80 4.63 9.11
C LEU A 30 -13.06 5.26 10.48
N GLN A 31 -14.07 6.12 10.60
CA GLN A 31 -14.42 6.78 11.85
C GLN A 31 -14.84 5.77 12.92
N ASP A 32 -15.67 4.80 12.58
CA ASP A 32 -16.08 3.70 13.44
C ASP A 32 -14.88 2.96 14.06
N SER A 33 -13.83 2.72 13.27
CA SER A 33 -12.64 2.02 13.73
C SER A 33 -11.95 2.74 14.88
N VAL A 34 -12.03 4.08 14.90
CA VAL A 34 -11.42 4.89 15.95
C VAL A 34 -12.05 4.59 17.32
N THR A 35 -13.33 4.29 17.37
CA THR A 35 -14.02 3.97 18.63
C THR A 35 -13.85 2.53 19.06
N LYS A 36 -13.69 1.61 18.12
CA LYS A 36 -13.67 0.15 18.34
C LYS A 36 -12.32 -0.43 18.74
N VAL A 37 -11.21 0.27 18.44
CA VAL A 37 -9.87 -0.19 18.83
C VAL A 37 -9.58 0.14 20.29
N PRO A 38 -9.13 -0.81 21.13
CA PRO A 38 -8.79 -0.58 22.53
C PRO A 38 -7.69 0.49 22.70
N LYS A 39 -7.77 1.23 23.82
CA LYS A 39 -6.83 2.33 24.11
C LYS A 39 -5.37 1.84 24.18
N GLU A 40 -5.16 0.68 24.77
CA GLU A 40 -3.85 0.05 24.93
C GLU A 40 -3.24 -0.28 23.56
N LEU A 41 -4.05 -0.81 22.64
CA LEU A 41 -3.58 -1.12 21.29
C LEU A 41 -3.28 0.14 20.49
N LYS A 42 -4.11 1.20 20.62
CA LYS A 42 -3.80 2.51 20.01
C LYS A 42 -2.45 3.04 20.50
N GLN A 43 -2.17 2.91 21.80
CA GLN A 43 -0.89 3.33 22.36
C GLN A 43 0.27 2.50 21.81
N ALA A 44 0.12 1.18 21.72
CA ALA A 44 1.14 0.29 21.14
C ALA A 44 1.43 0.63 19.67
N ILE A 45 0.39 0.92 18.87
CA ILE A 45 0.53 1.36 17.49
C ILE A 45 1.33 2.68 17.40
N ARG A 46 1.04 3.65 18.27
CA ARG A 46 1.77 4.93 18.31
C ARG A 46 3.25 4.73 18.65
N VAL A 47 3.55 3.94 19.69
CA VAL A 47 4.94 3.66 20.07
C VAL A 47 5.70 2.97 18.93
N SER A 48 5.08 1.99 18.29
CA SER A 48 5.67 1.31 17.12
C SER A 48 5.89 2.28 15.97
N ALA A 49 4.91 3.12 15.68
CA ALA A 49 5.00 4.14 14.63
C ALA A 49 6.15 5.12 14.88
N ASP A 50 6.31 5.61 16.12
CA ASP A 50 7.39 6.52 16.48
C ASP A 50 8.77 5.89 16.31
N ASN A 51 8.94 4.61 16.66
CA ASN A 51 10.19 3.89 16.48
C ASN A 51 10.55 3.72 15.00
N ILE A 52 9.58 3.31 14.19
CA ILE A 52 9.75 3.15 12.74
C ILE A 52 10.06 4.52 12.09
N LEU A 53 9.33 5.56 12.48
CA LEU A 53 9.54 6.92 12.00
C LEU A 53 10.95 7.44 12.30
N LYS A 54 11.46 7.24 13.54
CA LYS A 54 12.82 7.62 13.94
C LYS A 54 13.87 6.96 13.08
N PHE A 55 13.71 5.66 12.81
CA PHE A 55 14.64 4.89 12.00
C PHE A 55 14.63 5.37 10.54
N HIS A 56 13.47 5.41 9.89
CA HIS A 56 13.35 5.73 8.47
C HIS A 56 13.67 7.19 8.15
N LYS A 57 13.48 8.14 9.08
CA LYS A 57 13.96 9.53 8.90
C LYS A 57 15.46 9.62 8.66
N LYS A 58 16.25 8.70 9.21
CA LYS A 58 17.72 8.67 9.00
C LYS A 58 18.12 8.14 7.62
N GLN A 59 17.23 7.42 6.95
CA GLN A 59 17.45 6.87 5.61
C GLN A 59 17.12 7.87 4.50
N PHE A 60 16.51 9.02 4.83
CA PHE A 60 16.12 10.01 3.82
C PHE A 60 17.36 10.53 3.07
N PRO A 61 17.43 10.33 1.74
CA PRO A 61 18.59 10.68 0.96
C PRO A 61 18.72 12.19 0.78
N LYS A 62 19.96 12.67 0.67
CA LYS A 62 20.25 14.10 0.40
C LYS A 62 20.59 14.30 -1.06
N ASN A 63 20.04 15.34 -1.65
CA ASN A 63 20.50 15.81 -2.97
C ASN A 63 21.91 16.35 -2.87
N TYR A 64 22.70 16.17 -3.92
CA TYR A 64 24.03 16.74 -3.99
C TYR A 64 24.41 17.09 -5.44
N VAL A 65 25.33 18.03 -5.58
CA VAL A 65 25.95 18.43 -6.84
C VAL A 65 27.46 18.50 -6.61
N VAL A 66 28.23 18.02 -7.57
CA VAL A 66 29.70 18.01 -7.55
C VAL A 66 30.23 18.53 -8.88
N GLU A 67 31.19 19.41 -8.87
CA GLU A 67 31.95 19.77 -10.06
C GLU A 67 33.03 18.71 -10.30
N THR A 68 32.85 17.88 -11.35
CA THR A 68 33.75 16.77 -11.67
C THR A 68 34.94 17.18 -12.54
N SER A 69 34.75 18.22 -13.33
CA SER A 69 35.79 18.93 -14.11
C SER A 69 35.36 20.39 -14.22
N LYS A 70 36.29 21.27 -14.52
CA LYS A 70 36.01 22.72 -14.65
C LYS A 70 34.83 22.97 -15.59
N GLY A 71 33.73 23.50 -15.01
CA GLY A 71 32.49 23.81 -15.72
C GLY A 71 31.52 22.60 -15.91
N VAL A 72 31.86 21.39 -15.43
CA VAL A 72 31.01 20.21 -15.52
C VAL A 72 30.43 19.88 -14.15
N LEU A 73 29.12 20.13 -13.99
CA LEU A 73 28.37 19.85 -12.76
C LEU A 73 27.58 18.54 -12.90
N CYS A 74 27.85 17.57 -12.02
CA CYS A 74 27.10 16.33 -11.90
C CYS A 74 26.37 16.30 -10.57
N GLY A 75 25.10 15.87 -10.57
CA GLY A 75 24.31 15.85 -9.36
C GLY A 75 23.38 14.66 -9.26
N ARG A 76 22.87 14.43 -8.07
CA ARG A 76 21.83 13.45 -7.78
C ARG A 76 20.66 14.14 -7.08
N LYS A 77 19.48 14.03 -7.69
CA LYS A 77 18.23 14.54 -7.14
C LYS A 77 17.33 13.35 -6.82
N TYR A 78 16.69 13.38 -5.67
CA TYR A 78 15.71 12.39 -5.24
C TYR A 78 14.33 13.02 -5.27
N GLU A 79 13.41 12.34 -5.95
CA GLU A 79 12.00 12.72 -6.04
C GLU A 79 11.12 11.57 -5.56
N PRO A 80 10.04 11.84 -4.81
CA PRO A 80 9.10 10.80 -4.41
C PRO A 80 8.32 10.27 -5.62
N ASN A 81 7.90 8.99 -5.55
CA ASN A 81 6.78 8.55 -6.38
C ASN A 81 5.52 9.26 -5.88
N GLU A 82 4.80 9.95 -6.76
CA GLU A 82 3.63 10.73 -6.32
C GLU A 82 2.49 9.84 -5.82
N ASN A 83 2.20 8.76 -6.55
CA ASN A 83 1.07 7.87 -6.29
C ASN A 83 1.58 6.45 -6.00
N VAL A 84 1.41 5.95 -4.79
CA VAL A 84 1.88 4.62 -4.42
C VAL A 84 0.75 3.71 -3.98
N GLY A 85 0.82 2.45 -4.40
CA GLY A 85 -0.07 1.38 -3.94
C GLY A 85 0.60 0.54 -2.87
N LEU A 86 -0.05 0.38 -1.74
CA LEU A 86 0.42 -0.43 -0.62
C LEU A 86 -0.46 -1.67 -0.49
N TYR A 87 0.12 -2.83 -0.69
CA TYR A 87 -0.57 -4.09 -0.54
C TYR A 87 -0.31 -4.68 0.86
N ILE A 88 -1.37 -4.88 1.62
CA ILE A 88 -1.33 -5.52 2.93
C ILE A 88 -1.91 -6.92 2.79
N PRO A 89 -1.13 -7.98 3.00
CA PRO A 89 -1.65 -9.33 2.89
C PRO A 89 -2.70 -9.62 3.96
N GLY A 90 -3.71 -10.37 3.58
CA GLY A 90 -4.67 -10.96 4.51
C GLY A 90 -4.09 -12.23 5.13
N GLY A 91 -4.66 -12.64 6.25
CA GLY A 91 -4.26 -13.85 6.94
C GLY A 91 -5.12 -14.12 8.17
N SER A 92 -4.65 -15.01 9.04
CA SER A 92 -5.26 -15.29 10.34
C SER A 92 -5.07 -14.15 11.35
N ALA A 93 -4.06 -13.31 11.15
CA ALA A 93 -3.77 -12.16 12.00
C ALA A 93 -3.72 -10.86 11.18
N VAL A 94 -4.09 -9.76 11.82
CA VAL A 94 -3.97 -8.42 11.24
C VAL A 94 -2.51 -7.97 11.28
N LEU A 95 -1.93 -7.72 10.12
CA LEU A 95 -0.53 -7.32 10.02
C LEU A 95 -0.36 -5.79 10.16
N ILE A 96 -0.61 -5.27 11.36
CA ILE A 96 -0.46 -3.83 11.67
C ILE A 96 0.98 -3.37 11.39
N SER A 97 1.98 -4.19 11.71
CA SER A 97 3.37 -3.89 11.44
C SER A 97 3.65 -3.65 9.96
N THR A 98 3.04 -4.44 9.08
CA THR A 98 3.17 -4.26 7.62
C THR A 98 2.64 -2.91 7.18
N ILE A 99 1.49 -2.47 7.73
CA ILE A 99 0.95 -1.14 7.41
C ILE A 99 1.95 -0.06 7.83
N LEU A 100 2.45 -0.12 9.07
CA LEU A 100 3.40 0.87 9.59
C LEU A 100 4.68 0.92 8.75
N MET A 101 5.23 -0.26 8.41
CA MET A 101 6.47 -0.38 7.61
C MET A 101 6.32 0.08 6.16
N LEU A 102 5.10 0.18 5.63
CA LEU A 102 4.84 0.68 4.29
C LEU A 102 4.41 2.14 4.28
N VAL A 103 3.47 2.52 5.16
CA VAL A 103 2.91 3.88 5.18
C VAL A 103 3.93 4.91 5.66
N ILE A 104 4.70 4.59 6.70
CA ILE A 104 5.65 5.56 7.28
C ILE A 104 6.74 5.96 6.29
N PRO A 105 7.44 5.03 5.60
CA PRO A 105 8.39 5.40 4.56
C PRO A 105 7.75 6.18 3.41
N ALA A 106 6.53 5.82 2.98
CA ALA A 106 5.81 6.55 1.93
C ALA A 106 5.53 8.00 2.33
N LYS A 107 5.10 8.25 3.58
CA LYS A 107 4.89 9.61 4.13
C LYS A 107 6.21 10.38 4.25
N ILE A 108 7.29 9.75 4.74
CA ILE A 108 8.63 10.39 4.83
C ILE A 108 9.13 10.76 3.45
N ALA A 109 8.94 9.90 2.45
CA ALA A 109 9.34 10.17 1.07
C ALA A 109 8.56 11.33 0.42
N GLY A 110 7.39 11.69 0.95
CA GLY A 110 6.56 12.76 0.41
C GLY A 110 5.59 12.30 -0.67
N CYS A 111 5.20 11.01 -0.69
CA CYS A 111 4.18 10.50 -1.59
C CYS A 111 2.86 11.26 -1.37
N LYS A 112 2.28 11.81 -2.45
CA LYS A 112 1.08 12.64 -2.37
C LYS A 112 -0.20 11.81 -2.20
N ARG A 113 -0.29 10.69 -2.95
CA ARG A 113 -1.42 9.77 -2.91
C ARG A 113 -0.95 8.38 -2.51
N ILE A 114 -1.54 7.85 -1.45
CA ILE A 114 -1.26 6.51 -0.94
C ILE A 114 -2.56 5.71 -0.98
N VAL A 115 -2.56 4.65 -1.78
CA VAL A 115 -3.68 3.72 -1.94
C VAL A 115 -3.37 2.43 -1.20
N LEU A 116 -4.23 2.00 -0.30
CA LEU A 116 -4.06 0.79 0.47
C LEU A 116 -5.03 -0.29 -0.02
N CYS A 117 -4.54 -1.51 -0.23
CA CYS A 117 -5.35 -2.67 -0.55
C CYS A 117 -5.10 -3.79 0.45
N SER A 118 -6.18 -4.42 0.90
CA SER A 118 -6.11 -5.61 1.74
C SER A 118 -7.30 -6.52 1.47
N PRO A 119 -7.12 -7.84 1.39
CA PRO A 119 -8.24 -8.76 1.24
C PRO A 119 -9.14 -8.70 2.47
N CYS A 120 -10.43 -8.82 2.22
CA CYS A 120 -11.47 -8.75 3.23
C CYS A 120 -12.30 -10.03 3.21
N LYS A 121 -12.44 -10.68 4.33
CA LYS A 121 -13.41 -11.77 4.50
C LYS A 121 -14.72 -11.16 4.99
N GLY A 122 -15.83 -11.41 4.25
CA GLY A 122 -17.11 -10.75 4.52
C GLY A 122 -17.15 -9.33 3.97
N GLU A 123 -17.55 -8.34 4.75
CA GLU A 123 -17.75 -6.97 4.27
C GLU A 123 -16.70 -5.96 4.77
N LYS A 124 -16.04 -6.26 5.89
CA LYS A 124 -15.24 -5.28 6.62
C LYS A 124 -13.80 -5.72 6.80
N LEU A 125 -12.90 -4.80 6.63
CA LEU A 125 -11.53 -4.93 7.14
C LEU A 125 -11.53 -4.83 8.67
N SER A 126 -10.47 -5.31 9.30
CA SER A 126 -10.35 -5.20 10.75
C SER A 126 -10.27 -3.74 11.22
N ASN A 127 -10.82 -3.48 12.39
CA ASN A 127 -10.79 -2.13 12.97
C ASN A 127 -9.35 -1.64 13.21
N GLU A 128 -8.44 -2.54 13.54
CA GLU A 128 -7.02 -2.23 13.80
C GLU A 128 -6.32 -1.75 12.53
N LEU A 129 -6.62 -2.39 11.37
CA LEU A 129 -6.11 -1.96 10.07
C LEU A 129 -6.65 -0.57 9.72
N LEU A 130 -7.96 -0.40 9.82
CA LEU A 130 -8.64 0.85 9.49
C LEU A 130 -8.19 2.00 10.40
N PHE A 131 -8.10 1.75 11.72
CA PHE A 131 -7.57 2.72 12.67
C PHE A 131 -6.14 3.13 12.32
N THR A 132 -5.27 2.17 12.00
CA THR A 132 -3.88 2.47 11.67
C THR A 132 -3.78 3.29 10.39
N ALA A 133 -4.56 2.95 9.36
CA ALA A 133 -4.64 3.72 8.13
C ALA A 133 -5.17 5.14 8.37
N HIS A 134 -6.25 5.27 9.14
CA HIS A 134 -6.85 6.56 9.53
C HIS A 134 -5.87 7.43 10.32
N TYR A 135 -5.12 6.85 11.26
CA TYR A 135 -4.11 7.56 12.06
C TYR A 135 -3.04 8.24 11.19
N PHE A 136 -2.71 7.66 10.04
CA PHE A 136 -1.79 8.24 9.06
C PHE A 136 -2.48 9.07 7.97
N GLY A 137 -3.79 9.30 8.04
CA GLY A 137 -4.55 10.04 7.04
C GLY A 137 -4.59 9.34 5.68
N ILE A 138 -4.73 8.02 5.68
CA ILE A 138 -4.96 7.24 4.46
C ILE A 138 -6.48 7.08 4.29
N GLU A 139 -7.01 7.69 3.23
CA GLU A 139 -8.45 7.73 2.94
C GLU A 139 -8.83 6.80 1.78
N GLU A 140 -7.85 6.43 0.96
CA GLU A 140 -8.10 5.58 -0.21
C GLU A 140 -7.72 4.13 0.08
N ILE A 141 -8.71 3.37 0.56
CA ILE A 141 -8.55 1.97 1.01
C ILE A 141 -9.54 1.08 0.27
N TYR A 142 -9.04 -0.04 -0.25
CA TYR A 142 -9.84 -1.01 -0.98
C TYR A 142 -9.80 -2.40 -0.34
N LYS A 143 -10.98 -3.01 -0.22
CA LYS A 143 -11.26 -4.34 0.32
C LYS A 143 -11.04 -5.42 -0.74
N VAL A 144 -9.84 -5.47 -1.31
CA VAL A 144 -9.45 -6.40 -2.36
C VAL A 144 -8.06 -6.96 -2.12
N GLY A 145 -7.86 -8.23 -2.41
CA GLY A 145 -6.59 -8.93 -2.24
C GLY A 145 -6.08 -9.59 -3.52
N GLY A 146 -5.08 -10.43 -3.39
CA GLY A 146 -4.56 -11.26 -4.47
C GLY A 146 -4.09 -10.53 -5.72
N ALA A 147 -4.03 -11.27 -6.82
CA ALA A 147 -3.57 -10.76 -8.11
C ALA A 147 -4.45 -9.63 -8.67
N HIS A 148 -5.75 -9.66 -8.38
CA HIS A 148 -6.69 -8.64 -8.88
C HIS A 148 -6.51 -7.28 -8.19
N ALA A 149 -6.07 -7.25 -6.92
CA ALA A 149 -5.66 -6.01 -6.26
C ALA A 149 -4.41 -5.40 -6.92
N ILE A 150 -3.42 -6.23 -7.24
CA ILE A 150 -2.20 -5.80 -7.95
C ILE A 150 -2.54 -5.26 -9.33
N ALA A 151 -3.40 -5.95 -10.09
CA ALA A 151 -3.86 -5.48 -11.39
C ALA A 151 -4.63 -4.16 -11.30
N MET A 152 -5.50 -3.99 -10.28
CA MET A 152 -6.21 -2.75 -10.02
C MET A 152 -5.26 -1.59 -9.78
N LEU A 153 -4.25 -1.78 -8.93
CA LEU A 153 -3.26 -0.74 -8.63
C LEU A 153 -2.45 -0.36 -9.87
N ALA A 154 -2.00 -1.37 -10.67
CA ALA A 154 -1.13 -1.16 -11.81
C ALA A 154 -1.82 -0.49 -13.01
N TYR A 155 -3.04 -0.91 -13.32
CA TYR A 155 -3.75 -0.47 -14.53
C TYR A 155 -4.86 0.53 -14.27
N GLY A 156 -5.31 0.62 -13.02
CA GLY A 156 -6.51 1.38 -12.67
C GLY A 156 -7.79 0.74 -13.22
N THR A 157 -8.90 1.41 -12.98
CA THR A 157 -10.23 1.10 -13.55
C THR A 157 -10.89 2.40 -13.99
N LYS A 158 -12.19 2.37 -14.27
CA LYS A 158 -12.94 3.59 -14.55
C LYS A 158 -13.01 4.53 -13.33
N SER A 159 -13.17 3.95 -12.13
CA SER A 159 -13.33 4.70 -10.87
C SER A 159 -12.03 4.83 -10.06
N ILE A 160 -11.02 4.01 -10.32
CA ILE A 160 -9.78 3.95 -9.55
C ILE A 160 -8.60 4.30 -10.44
N LYS A 161 -7.90 5.39 -10.12
CA LYS A 161 -6.69 5.79 -10.85
C LYS A 161 -5.54 4.83 -10.54
N LYS A 162 -4.77 4.45 -11.56
CA LYS A 162 -3.54 3.66 -11.38
C LYS A 162 -2.55 4.37 -10.46
N VAL A 163 -1.60 3.61 -9.91
CA VAL A 163 -0.48 4.12 -9.12
C VAL A 163 0.82 4.09 -9.93
N ASP A 164 1.84 4.80 -9.45
CA ASP A 164 3.14 4.90 -10.11
C ASP A 164 4.06 3.75 -9.68
N LYS A 165 3.88 3.22 -8.47
CA LYS A 165 4.65 2.08 -7.95
C LYS A 165 3.85 1.31 -6.89
N ILE A 166 4.05 -0.02 -6.84
CA ILE A 166 3.40 -0.90 -5.86
C ILE A 166 4.43 -1.44 -4.88
N PHE A 167 4.06 -1.43 -3.59
CA PHE A 167 4.85 -1.96 -2.48
C PHE A 167 4.02 -2.94 -1.66
N GLY A 168 4.69 -3.86 -1.02
CA GLY A 168 4.10 -4.77 -0.05
C GLY A 168 4.35 -6.24 -0.34
N PRO A 169 4.42 -7.07 0.72
CA PRO A 169 4.59 -8.51 0.63
C PRO A 169 3.31 -9.17 0.14
N GLY A 170 3.40 -10.39 -0.33
CA GLY A 170 2.24 -11.16 -0.76
C GLY A 170 2.57 -12.64 -0.95
N ASN A 171 1.52 -13.43 -1.20
CA ASN A 171 1.65 -14.84 -1.54
C ASN A 171 2.13 -15.03 -3.00
N GLN A 172 2.32 -16.28 -3.41
CA GLN A 172 2.75 -16.63 -4.77
C GLN A 172 1.92 -15.97 -5.89
N TYR A 173 0.61 -15.80 -5.71
CA TYR A 173 -0.26 -15.17 -6.73
C TYR A 173 -0.01 -13.65 -6.82
N VAL A 174 0.20 -13.00 -5.68
CA VAL A 174 0.57 -11.58 -5.62
C VAL A 174 1.95 -11.38 -6.22
N THR A 175 2.91 -12.26 -5.90
CA THR A 175 4.26 -12.23 -6.46
C THR A 175 4.26 -12.39 -7.97
N ALA A 176 3.54 -13.39 -8.49
CA ALA A 176 3.40 -13.60 -9.93
C ALA A 176 2.76 -12.38 -10.63
N ALA A 177 1.69 -11.83 -10.04
CA ALA A 177 1.05 -10.63 -10.57
C ALA A 177 2.00 -9.43 -10.57
N LYS A 178 2.75 -9.19 -9.49
CA LYS A 178 3.76 -8.11 -9.40
C LYS A 178 4.82 -8.28 -10.48
N SER A 179 5.35 -9.49 -10.68
CA SER A 179 6.34 -9.77 -11.73
C SER A 179 5.78 -9.49 -13.13
N LEU A 180 4.56 -9.93 -13.42
CA LEU A 180 3.91 -9.70 -14.71
C LEU A 180 3.69 -8.21 -15.00
N ILE A 181 3.19 -7.44 -14.03
CA ILE A 181 2.94 -6.03 -14.26
C ILE A 181 4.22 -5.21 -14.36
N SER A 182 5.31 -5.66 -13.74
CA SER A 182 6.59 -4.93 -13.76
C SER A 182 7.29 -4.98 -15.14
N ILE A 183 6.99 -5.99 -15.94
CA ILE A 183 7.50 -6.13 -17.32
C ILE A 183 6.50 -5.66 -18.39
N ASP A 184 5.25 -5.39 -18.02
CA ASP A 184 4.25 -4.85 -18.96
C ASP A 184 4.49 -3.33 -19.16
N PRO A 185 4.67 -2.85 -20.39
CA PRO A 185 4.83 -1.41 -20.67
C PRO A 185 3.69 -0.53 -20.16
N ASN A 186 2.48 -1.07 -19.96
CA ASN A 186 1.34 -0.37 -19.40
C ASN A 186 1.17 -0.56 -17.88
N GLY A 187 2.00 -1.39 -17.27
CA GLY A 187 2.00 -1.68 -15.85
C GLY A 187 2.64 -0.58 -15.02
N CYS A 188 3.23 -0.96 -13.91
CA CYS A 188 4.01 -0.04 -13.08
C CYS A 188 5.13 -0.79 -12.35
N PRO A 189 6.19 -0.08 -11.92
CA PRO A 189 7.25 -0.63 -11.09
C PRO A 189 6.73 -1.21 -9.77
N ILE A 190 7.48 -2.16 -9.24
CA ILE A 190 7.23 -2.78 -7.94
C ILE A 190 8.44 -2.58 -7.02
N ASP A 191 8.29 -2.91 -5.73
CA ASP A 191 9.40 -2.94 -4.77
C ASP A 191 10.39 -4.08 -5.09
N MET A 192 10.03 -5.30 -4.72
CA MET A 192 10.79 -6.51 -5.00
C MET A 192 9.83 -7.65 -5.31
N PRO A 193 10.18 -8.58 -6.21
CA PRO A 193 9.49 -9.86 -6.24
C PRO A 193 9.74 -10.56 -4.89
N ALA A 194 8.69 -11.10 -4.28
CA ALA A 194 8.84 -11.90 -3.09
C ALA A 194 9.67 -13.15 -3.42
N GLY A 195 10.67 -13.43 -2.62
CA GLY A 195 11.49 -14.63 -2.65
C GLY A 195 11.63 -15.21 -1.26
N PRO A 196 12.27 -16.38 -1.08
CA PRO A 196 12.64 -16.85 0.24
C PRO A 196 13.51 -15.79 0.91
N SER A 197 13.15 -15.45 2.16
CA SER A 197 13.99 -14.58 2.98
C SER A 197 15.08 -15.44 3.60
N GLU A 198 16.31 -15.11 3.34
CA GLU A 198 17.45 -15.68 4.05
C GLU A 198 17.77 -14.77 5.24
N LEU A 199 17.92 -15.40 6.40
CA LEU A 199 18.40 -14.78 7.62
C LEU A 199 19.86 -15.10 7.85
#